data_48d4aac52956daad2dec1612a13f1a4e
#
_entry.id   48d4aac52956daad2dec1612a13f1a4e
#
_cell.length_a   1.000
_cell.length_b   1.000
_cell.length_c   1.000
_cell.angle_alpha   90.00
_cell.angle_beta   90.00
_cell.angle_gamma   90.00
#
_symmetry.space_group_name_H-M   'P 1'
#
loop_
_entity.id
_entity.type
_entity.pdbx_description
1 polymer ?
#
loop_
_entity_poly.entity_id
_entity_poly.type
_entity_poly.pdbx_seq_one_letter_code
_entity_poly.pdbx_strand_id
1 'polypeptide(L)'
;MRELNIATFIQIMQVGLKTHDKQFAAGEFLLEALNRPNDERFAGYYEGLSDKKVSKLVNRQSPVPDGIQQASLVSELAADAVKYYETKVMADMNPFRKDDVFSQLVKVIKEDTEIGDKKREELLKLYNDGKEGTFLGELFLYVVNRPNTPGDSFVGYEDAPLIGEANYECPLCHNKLVETVKEKPVRRYEITQIFPEGLSKDKEKELAAVYPKPKDLDSPDNLIALCDRCSKDYLSDPTADDYKKLRDIKTVLSNNARRTLDLPQEP
;
A
#
# COMPACT_ATOMS: atom_id res chain seq x y z
N MET A 1 11.75 2.20 10.47
CA MET A 1 11.57 3.59 10.01
C MET A 1 10.33 3.61 9.15
N ARG A 2 9.33 4.46 9.43
CA ARG A 2 8.10 4.47 8.60
C ARG A 2 8.35 5.37 7.39
N GLU A 3 8.15 4.82 6.21
CA GLU A 3 8.14 5.58 4.97
C GLU A 3 6.84 6.37 4.87
N LEU A 4 6.93 7.62 4.42
CA LEU A 4 5.77 8.47 4.17
C LEU A 4 5.21 8.15 2.78
N ASN A 5 4.21 7.30 2.72
CA ASN A 5 3.43 6.97 1.53
C ASN A 5 1.95 7.22 1.77
N ILE A 6 1.11 6.97 0.78
CA ILE A 6 -0.33 7.23 0.89
C ILE A 6 -0.99 6.41 2.00
N ALA A 7 -0.60 5.15 2.19
CA ALA A 7 -1.15 4.30 3.24
C ALA A 7 -0.78 4.82 4.64
N THR A 8 0.50 5.19 4.86
CA THR A 8 0.95 5.79 6.12
C THR A 8 0.25 7.11 6.39
N PHE A 9 0.09 7.96 5.36
CA PHE A 9 -0.63 9.22 5.46
C PHE A 9 -2.08 9.00 5.91
N ILE A 10 -2.82 8.12 5.24
CA ILE A 10 -4.22 7.80 5.58
C ILE A 10 -4.32 7.21 6.99
N GLN A 11 -3.42 6.30 7.37
CA GLN A 11 -3.41 5.69 8.69
C GLN A 11 -3.21 6.70 9.82
N ILE A 12 -2.37 7.70 9.61
CA ILE A 12 -2.16 8.78 10.60
C ILE A 12 -3.38 9.70 10.61
N MET A 13 -3.83 10.14 9.44
CA MET A 13 -4.93 11.11 9.34
C MET A 13 -6.25 10.58 9.92
N GLN A 14 -6.61 9.31 9.66
CA GLN A 14 -7.87 8.74 10.16
C GLN A 14 -8.01 8.77 11.68
N VAL A 15 -6.90 8.76 12.42
CA VAL A 15 -6.93 8.81 13.89
C VAL A 15 -7.42 10.17 14.39
N GLY A 16 -7.15 11.21 13.61
CA GLY A 16 -7.50 12.58 13.93
C GLY A 16 -8.83 13.06 13.39
N LEU A 17 -9.44 12.34 12.46
CA LEU A 17 -10.73 12.70 11.88
C LEU A 17 -11.89 12.14 12.72
N LYS A 18 -13.08 12.70 12.56
CA LYS A 18 -14.30 12.20 13.19
C LYS A 18 -14.66 10.81 12.67
N THR A 19 -14.33 10.50 11.41
CA THR A 19 -14.43 9.14 10.88
C THR A 19 -13.22 8.31 11.25
N HIS A 20 -13.45 7.05 11.62
CA HIS A 20 -12.38 6.06 11.86
C HIS A 20 -12.30 5.00 10.77
N ASP A 21 -13.14 5.09 9.73
CA ASP A 21 -13.13 4.18 8.60
C ASP A 21 -12.01 4.56 7.63
N LYS A 22 -11.00 3.71 7.53
CA LYS A 22 -9.85 3.91 6.65
C LYS A 22 -10.22 3.97 5.18
N GLN A 23 -11.18 3.16 4.75
CA GLN A 23 -11.61 3.11 3.35
C GLN A 23 -12.36 4.38 2.99
N PHE A 24 -13.23 4.84 3.88
CA PHE A 24 -13.92 6.10 3.72
C PHE A 24 -12.93 7.27 3.66
N ALA A 25 -11.98 7.33 4.61
CA ALA A 25 -10.96 8.38 4.62
C ALA A 25 -10.10 8.38 3.35
N ALA A 26 -9.71 7.21 2.83
CA ALA A 26 -8.98 7.11 1.58
C ALA A 26 -9.82 7.60 0.39
N GLY A 27 -11.10 7.26 0.36
CA GLY A 27 -12.05 7.74 -0.64
C GLY A 27 -12.15 9.27 -0.63
N GLU A 28 -12.41 9.87 0.53
CA GLU A 28 -12.48 11.33 0.68
C GLU A 28 -11.17 12.01 0.26
N PHE A 29 -10.05 11.54 0.76
CA PHE A 29 -8.76 12.20 0.50
C PHE A 29 -8.36 12.14 -0.98
N LEU A 30 -8.59 11.02 -1.64
CA LEU A 30 -8.20 10.84 -3.03
C LEU A 30 -9.27 11.30 -4.00
N LEU A 31 -10.54 10.97 -3.73
CA LEU A 31 -11.62 11.24 -4.67
C LEU A 31 -12.10 12.67 -4.60
N GLU A 32 -12.40 13.18 -3.42
CA GLU A 32 -12.96 14.52 -3.28
C GLU A 32 -11.91 15.60 -3.45
N ALA A 33 -10.67 15.36 -3.01
CA ALA A 33 -9.60 16.35 -3.17
C ALA A 33 -9.18 16.57 -4.63
N LEU A 34 -9.18 15.50 -5.45
CA LEU A 34 -8.71 15.55 -6.84
C LEU A 34 -9.80 15.22 -7.87
N ASN A 35 -11.01 14.86 -7.43
CA ASN A 35 -12.06 14.42 -8.34
C ASN A 35 -12.89 15.58 -8.87
N ARG A 36 -12.93 15.70 -10.19
CA ARG A 36 -13.79 16.62 -10.95
C ARG A 36 -14.57 15.85 -12.02
N PRO A 37 -15.42 14.84 -11.65
CA PRO A 37 -16.04 13.95 -12.63
C PRO A 37 -16.95 14.66 -13.62
N ASN A 38 -17.46 15.84 -13.27
CA ASN A 38 -18.37 16.64 -14.08
C ASN A 38 -17.67 17.79 -14.82
N ASP A 39 -16.34 17.89 -14.76
CA ASP A 39 -15.56 18.92 -15.43
C ASP A 39 -14.85 18.31 -16.65
N GLU A 40 -15.39 18.58 -17.84
CA GLU A 40 -14.86 18.05 -19.10
C GLU A 40 -13.37 18.35 -19.34
N ARG A 41 -12.85 19.46 -18.77
CA ARG A 41 -11.43 19.82 -18.88
C ARG A 41 -10.50 18.80 -18.24
N PHE A 42 -11.01 18.08 -17.25
CA PHE A 42 -10.27 17.09 -16.48
C PHE A 42 -10.74 15.66 -16.72
N ALA A 43 -11.62 15.46 -17.70
CA ALA A 43 -12.06 14.14 -18.10
C ALA A 43 -10.86 13.25 -18.47
N GLY A 44 -10.77 12.08 -17.88
CA GLY A 44 -9.66 11.14 -18.10
C GLY A 44 -8.51 11.21 -17.08
N TYR A 45 -8.43 12.24 -16.25
CA TYR A 45 -7.47 12.24 -15.13
C TYR A 45 -7.93 11.41 -13.95
N TYR A 46 -9.24 11.24 -13.81
CA TYR A 46 -9.83 10.50 -12.71
C TYR A 46 -10.20 9.07 -13.11
N GLU A 47 -9.64 8.11 -12.42
CA GLU A 47 -10.13 6.73 -12.42
C GLU A 47 -10.83 6.44 -11.10
N GLY A 48 -12.10 6.04 -11.15
CA GLY A 48 -12.87 5.68 -9.97
C GLY A 48 -12.16 4.65 -9.10
N LEU A 49 -12.17 4.85 -7.79
CA LEU A 49 -11.66 3.87 -6.82
C LEU A 49 -12.80 2.90 -6.47
N SER A 50 -12.63 1.63 -6.83
CA SER A 50 -13.46 0.56 -6.27
C SER A 50 -13.03 0.28 -4.82
N ASP A 51 -13.91 -0.30 -3.99
CA ASP A 51 -13.61 -0.71 -2.61
C ASP A 51 -12.34 -1.57 -2.54
N LYS A 52 -12.12 -2.40 -3.54
CA LYS A 52 -10.93 -3.23 -3.65
C LYS A 52 -9.66 -2.42 -3.89
N LYS A 53 -9.70 -1.41 -4.78
CA LYS A 53 -8.56 -0.50 -5.00
C LYS A 53 -8.25 0.29 -3.73
N VAL A 54 -9.29 0.81 -3.06
CA VAL A 54 -9.16 1.54 -1.79
C VAL A 54 -8.52 0.65 -0.72
N SER A 55 -9.00 -0.58 -0.55
CA SER A 55 -8.43 -1.54 0.40
C SER A 55 -6.95 -1.82 0.12
N LYS A 56 -6.57 -1.98 -1.15
CA LYS A 56 -5.16 -2.15 -1.53
C LYS A 56 -4.29 -0.93 -1.19
N LEU A 57 -4.79 0.27 -1.47
CA LEU A 57 -4.08 1.51 -1.14
C LEU A 57 -3.82 1.66 0.36
N VAL A 58 -4.83 1.35 1.17
CA VAL A 58 -4.77 1.56 2.62
C VAL A 58 -4.00 0.46 3.35
N ASN A 59 -4.19 -0.79 2.93
CA ASN A 59 -3.68 -1.95 3.67
C ASN A 59 -2.36 -2.49 3.10
N ARG A 60 -2.10 -2.31 1.81
CA ARG A 60 -0.97 -2.97 1.13
C ARG A 60 0.00 -2.00 0.45
N GLN A 61 -0.07 -0.72 0.79
CA GLN A 61 0.81 0.29 0.18
C GLN A 61 0.85 0.22 -1.36
N SER A 62 -0.29 -0.11 -1.96
CA SER A 62 -0.39 -0.17 -3.43
C SER A 62 -0.12 1.19 -4.05
N PRO A 63 0.41 1.22 -5.30
CA PRO A 63 0.57 2.47 -6.03
C PRO A 63 -0.73 3.25 -6.10
N VAL A 64 -0.63 4.57 -6.00
CA VAL A 64 -1.75 5.46 -6.30
C VAL A 64 -2.09 5.28 -7.79
N PRO A 65 -3.38 5.14 -8.17
CA PRO A 65 -3.77 5.02 -9.56
C PRO A 65 -3.22 6.14 -10.44
N ASP A 66 -2.76 5.81 -11.65
CA ASP A 66 -2.14 6.77 -12.58
C ASP A 66 -3.02 8.00 -12.84
N GLY A 67 -4.34 7.82 -13.00
CA GLY A 67 -5.27 8.92 -13.20
C GLY A 67 -5.27 9.91 -12.03
N ILE A 68 -5.14 9.44 -10.81
CA ILE A 68 -5.05 10.30 -9.61
C ILE A 68 -3.69 11.00 -9.55
N GLN A 69 -2.61 10.32 -9.89
CA GLN A 69 -1.28 10.93 -9.98
C GLN A 69 -1.26 12.02 -11.05
N GLN A 70 -1.79 11.75 -12.24
CA GLN A 70 -1.88 12.74 -13.30
C GLN A 70 -2.73 13.94 -12.89
N ALA A 71 -3.88 13.73 -12.26
CA ALA A 71 -4.72 14.81 -11.76
C ALA A 71 -3.98 15.70 -10.75
N SER A 72 -3.17 15.13 -9.86
CA SER A 72 -2.40 15.87 -8.87
C SER A 72 -1.29 16.74 -9.46
N LEU A 73 -0.87 16.48 -10.70
CA LEU A 73 0.12 17.28 -11.42
C LEU A 73 -0.52 18.47 -12.17
N VAL A 74 -1.86 18.49 -12.32
CA VAL A 74 -2.58 19.63 -12.92
C VAL A 74 -2.64 20.74 -11.89
N SER A 75 -2.03 21.90 -12.20
CA SER A 75 -1.87 23.02 -11.27
C SER A 75 -3.18 23.48 -10.61
N GLU A 76 -4.27 23.55 -11.39
CA GLU A 76 -5.58 23.95 -10.90
C GLU A 76 -6.16 22.92 -9.92
N LEU A 77 -6.08 21.62 -10.25
CA LEU A 77 -6.54 20.54 -9.37
C LEU A 77 -5.68 20.41 -8.10
N ALA A 78 -4.37 20.64 -8.23
CA ALA A 78 -3.48 20.66 -7.07
C ALA A 78 -3.82 21.79 -6.10
N ALA A 79 -4.09 23.00 -6.62
CA ALA A 79 -4.51 24.13 -5.79
C ALA A 79 -5.87 23.88 -5.10
N ASP A 80 -6.81 23.26 -5.81
CA ASP A 80 -8.10 22.88 -5.23
C ASP A 80 -7.95 21.79 -4.18
N ALA A 81 -7.06 20.83 -4.37
CA ALA A 81 -6.76 19.82 -3.35
C ALA A 81 -6.21 20.47 -2.07
N VAL A 82 -5.26 21.39 -2.18
CA VAL A 82 -4.76 22.14 -1.01
C VAL A 82 -5.90 22.87 -0.31
N LYS A 83 -6.74 23.58 -1.06
CA LYS A 83 -7.90 24.29 -0.51
C LYS A 83 -8.92 23.35 0.16
N TYR A 84 -9.12 22.15 -0.39
CA TYR A 84 -9.96 21.13 0.22
C TYR A 84 -9.45 20.73 1.61
N TYR A 85 -8.12 20.51 1.74
CA TYR A 85 -7.49 20.23 3.03
C TYR A 85 -7.62 21.40 4.01
N GLU A 86 -7.38 22.62 3.56
CA GLU A 86 -7.51 23.84 4.39
C GLU A 86 -8.91 24.03 4.95
N THR A 87 -9.93 23.67 4.20
CA THR A 87 -11.32 23.95 4.56
C THR A 87 -12.06 22.72 5.10
N LYS A 88 -12.11 21.64 4.34
CA LYS A 88 -12.93 20.47 4.66
C LYS A 88 -12.24 19.54 5.66
N VAL A 89 -11.01 19.14 5.36
CA VAL A 89 -10.28 18.18 6.21
C VAL A 89 -9.99 18.80 7.59
N MET A 90 -9.54 20.06 7.61
CA MET A 90 -9.29 20.77 8.87
C MET A 90 -10.57 20.99 9.71
N ALA A 91 -11.71 21.25 9.08
CA ALA A 91 -13.00 21.38 9.78
C ALA A 91 -13.51 20.06 10.37
N ASP A 92 -13.14 18.92 9.75
CA ASP A 92 -13.50 17.59 10.25
C ASP A 92 -12.48 17.02 11.25
N MET A 93 -11.36 17.69 11.45
CA MET A 93 -10.36 17.25 12.42
C MET A 93 -10.86 17.41 13.85
N ASN A 94 -10.69 16.35 14.64
CA ASN A 94 -10.99 16.36 16.05
C ASN A 94 -9.96 17.23 16.81
N PRO A 95 -10.36 18.33 17.48
CA PRO A 95 -9.42 19.20 18.17
C PRO A 95 -8.55 18.50 19.23
N PHE A 96 -9.06 17.44 19.86
CA PHE A 96 -8.33 16.69 20.90
C PHE A 96 -7.30 15.71 20.33
N ARG A 97 -7.35 15.44 19.02
CA ARG A 97 -6.42 14.52 18.33
C ARG A 97 -5.51 15.22 17.32
N LYS A 98 -5.78 16.47 17.07
CA LYS A 98 -5.06 17.27 16.08
C LYS A 98 -3.55 17.27 16.33
N ASP A 99 -3.12 17.57 17.53
CA ASP A 99 -1.70 17.64 17.87
C ASP A 99 -0.99 16.28 17.74
N ASP A 100 -1.68 15.20 18.07
CA ASP A 100 -1.17 13.83 17.89
C ASP A 100 -0.92 13.53 16.40
N VAL A 101 -1.87 13.87 15.52
CA VAL A 101 -1.76 13.67 14.07
C VAL A 101 -0.58 14.45 13.51
N PHE A 102 -0.51 15.75 13.79
CA PHE A 102 0.57 16.59 13.28
C PHE A 102 1.94 16.15 13.80
N SER A 103 2.04 15.79 15.08
CA SER A 103 3.28 15.27 15.66
C SER A 103 3.74 13.99 14.96
N GLN A 104 2.81 13.08 14.64
CA GLN A 104 3.14 11.85 13.92
C GLN A 104 3.56 12.14 12.48
N LEU A 105 2.86 13.01 11.75
CA LEU A 105 3.23 13.40 10.38
C LEU A 105 4.61 14.06 10.35
N VAL A 106 4.87 15.01 11.23
CA VAL A 106 6.18 15.69 11.37
C VAL A 106 7.29 14.69 11.68
N LYS A 107 7.01 13.73 12.58
CA LYS A 107 7.97 12.67 12.91
C LYS A 107 8.31 11.84 11.67
N VAL A 108 7.31 11.36 10.93
CA VAL A 108 7.54 10.55 9.72
C VAL A 108 8.28 11.35 8.66
N ILE A 109 7.96 12.63 8.44
CA ILE A 109 8.69 13.51 7.50
C ILE A 109 10.16 13.63 7.88
N LYS A 110 10.48 13.78 9.17
CA LYS A 110 11.87 13.90 9.66
C LYS A 110 12.65 12.58 9.54
N GLU A 111 11.98 11.45 9.74
CA GLU A 111 12.60 10.11 9.72
C GLU A 111 12.71 9.50 8.33
N ASP A 112 11.91 9.97 7.37
CA ASP A 112 11.92 9.46 6.01
C ASP A 112 13.11 10.00 5.22
N THR A 113 14.03 9.10 4.90
CA THR A 113 15.30 9.45 4.23
C THR A 113 15.15 9.71 2.72
N GLU A 114 14.00 9.32 2.15
CA GLU A 114 13.72 9.49 0.71
C GLU A 114 13.13 10.89 0.41
N ILE A 115 12.69 11.61 1.44
CA ILE A 115 12.26 13.01 1.27
C ILE A 115 13.51 13.87 1.10
N GLY A 116 13.66 14.48 -0.07
CA GLY A 116 14.75 15.43 -0.33
C GLY A 116 14.75 16.59 0.66
N ASP A 117 15.93 17.04 1.10
CA ASP A 117 16.06 18.06 2.15
C ASP A 117 15.26 19.33 1.87
N LYS A 118 15.26 19.81 0.63
CA LYS A 118 14.49 20.99 0.23
C LYS A 118 12.98 20.80 0.46
N LYS A 119 12.41 19.65 0.04
CA LYS A 119 10.96 19.39 0.24
C LYS A 119 10.62 19.18 1.71
N ARG A 120 11.52 18.55 2.45
CA ARG A 120 11.37 18.41 3.92
C ARG A 120 11.32 19.76 4.60
N GLU A 121 12.25 20.66 4.27
CA GLU A 121 12.28 22.01 4.83
C GLU A 121 11.03 22.82 4.46
N GLU A 122 10.58 22.76 3.20
CA GLU A 122 9.34 23.42 2.75
C GLU A 122 8.13 22.94 3.56
N LEU A 123 7.94 21.63 3.72
CA LEU A 123 6.82 21.07 4.47
C LEU A 123 6.88 21.46 5.96
N LEU A 124 8.04 21.30 6.58
CA LEU A 124 8.22 21.64 8.01
C LEU A 124 8.05 23.15 8.25
N LYS A 125 8.43 24.00 7.29
CA LYS A 125 8.20 25.44 7.37
C LYS A 125 6.71 25.76 7.38
N LEU A 126 5.90 25.14 6.51
CA LEU A 126 4.46 25.36 6.50
C LEU A 126 3.82 25.03 7.85
N TYR A 127 4.23 23.93 8.44
CA TYR A 127 3.77 23.52 9.77
C TYR A 127 4.21 24.52 10.86
N ASN A 128 5.48 24.91 10.89
CA ASN A 128 6.02 25.86 11.87
C ASN A 128 5.43 27.27 11.75
N ASP A 129 5.02 27.66 10.53
CA ASP A 129 4.34 28.93 10.25
C ASP A 129 2.84 28.91 10.63
N GLY A 130 2.33 27.81 11.20
CA GLY A 130 0.93 27.64 11.58
C GLY A 130 -0.02 27.42 10.40
N LYS A 131 0.50 27.13 9.21
CA LYS A 131 -0.28 26.89 7.98
C LYS A 131 -0.64 25.41 7.86
N GLU A 132 -1.31 24.88 8.88
CA GLU A 132 -1.56 23.44 9.01
C GLU A 132 -2.37 22.84 7.85
N GLY A 133 -3.42 23.51 7.39
CA GLY A 133 -4.23 23.03 6.26
C GLY A 133 -3.42 23.00 4.96
N THR A 134 -2.64 24.04 4.68
CA THR A 134 -1.71 24.08 3.53
C THR A 134 -0.67 22.96 3.65
N PHE A 135 -0.10 22.79 4.85
CA PHE A 135 0.83 21.68 5.13
C PHE A 135 0.25 20.32 4.77
N LEU A 136 -0.99 20.03 5.20
CA LEU A 136 -1.66 18.76 4.89
C LEU A 136 -1.90 18.59 3.39
N GLY A 137 -2.38 19.63 2.71
CA GLY A 137 -2.62 19.60 1.27
C GLY A 137 -1.33 19.39 0.45
N GLU A 138 -0.25 20.11 0.78
CA GLU A 138 1.06 19.94 0.16
C GLU A 138 1.67 18.56 0.45
N LEU A 139 1.48 18.07 1.66
CA LEU A 139 1.92 16.73 2.04
C LEU A 139 1.15 15.66 1.27
N PHE A 140 -0.18 15.81 1.15
CA PHE A 140 -1.03 14.93 0.34
C PHE A 140 -0.55 14.88 -1.11
N LEU A 141 -0.36 16.03 -1.76
CA LEU A 141 0.15 16.09 -3.13
C LEU A 141 1.52 15.41 -3.27
N TYR A 142 2.39 15.59 -2.28
CA TYR A 142 3.68 14.93 -2.26
C TYR A 142 3.54 13.40 -2.21
N VAL A 143 2.72 12.86 -1.30
CA VAL A 143 2.58 11.40 -1.15
C VAL A 143 1.87 10.75 -2.33
N VAL A 144 0.92 11.45 -2.98
CA VAL A 144 0.25 10.98 -4.20
C VAL A 144 1.23 10.88 -5.36
N ASN A 145 2.16 11.84 -5.49
CA ASN A 145 3.15 11.89 -6.57
C ASN A 145 4.44 11.13 -6.27
N ARG A 146 4.58 10.61 -5.06
CA ARG A 146 5.79 9.88 -4.71
C ARG A 146 5.89 8.63 -5.56
N PRO A 147 7.01 8.43 -6.30
CA PRO A 147 7.20 7.20 -7.04
C PRO A 147 7.17 6.03 -6.05
N ASN A 148 6.34 5.04 -6.33
CA ASN A 148 6.45 3.77 -5.64
C ASN A 148 7.74 3.12 -6.13
N THR A 149 8.80 3.29 -5.39
CA THR A 149 10.05 2.59 -5.65
C THR A 149 9.80 1.13 -5.25
N PRO A 150 9.77 0.17 -6.19
CA PRO A 150 9.77 -1.22 -5.82
C PRO A 150 11.08 -1.47 -5.07
N GLY A 151 11.02 -1.70 -3.78
CA GLY A 151 12.22 -2.01 -3.00
C GLY A 151 12.36 -1.35 -1.63
N ASP A 152 11.67 -0.23 -1.36
CA ASP A 152 11.78 0.47 -0.07
C ASP A 152 10.55 0.33 0.85
N SER A 153 9.63 -0.57 0.53
CA SER A 153 8.55 -0.85 1.46
C SER A 153 9.08 -1.72 2.61
N PHE A 154 9.06 -1.17 3.80
CA PHE A 154 9.11 -1.90 5.04
C PHE A 154 8.24 -3.16 4.94
N VAL A 155 8.72 -4.30 5.41
CA VAL A 155 7.91 -5.52 5.57
C VAL A 155 6.63 -5.11 6.28
N GLY A 156 5.51 -5.04 5.55
CA GLY A 156 4.24 -4.65 6.15
C GLY A 156 3.93 -5.63 7.29
N TYR A 157 3.39 -5.13 8.39
CA TYR A 157 2.99 -5.99 9.51
C TYR A 157 2.03 -7.11 9.05
N GLU A 158 1.28 -6.86 7.97
CA GLU A 158 0.35 -7.81 7.33
C GLU A 158 1.06 -8.86 6.47
N ASP A 159 2.24 -8.54 5.91
CA ASP A 159 3.03 -9.48 5.12
C ASP A 159 3.91 -10.38 6.00
N ALA A 160 4.16 -9.97 7.25
CA ALA A 160 5.03 -10.67 8.18
C ALA A 160 4.68 -12.16 8.36
N PRO A 161 3.40 -12.57 8.46
CA PRO A 161 3.05 -13.97 8.52
C PRO A 161 3.47 -14.75 7.26
N LEU A 162 3.22 -14.20 6.07
CA LEU A 162 3.54 -14.84 4.79
C LEU A 162 5.04 -14.96 4.54
N ILE A 163 5.81 -13.95 4.96
CA ILE A 163 7.27 -13.97 4.88
C ILE A 163 7.83 -14.92 5.93
N GLY A 164 7.27 -14.94 7.13
CA GLY A 164 7.61 -15.88 8.19
C GLY A 164 7.35 -17.32 7.77
N GLU A 165 6.20 -17.63 7.15
CA GLU A 165 5.90 -18.95 6.56
C GLU A 165 7.00 -19.38 5.57
N ALA A 166 7.48 -18.45 4.75
CA ALA A 166 8.54 -18.67 3.76
C ALA A 166 9.96 -18.63 4.37
N ASN A 167 10.10 -18.50 5.69
CA ASN A 167 11.38 -18.40 6.38
C ASN A 167 12.31 -17.31 5.78
N TYR A 168 11.71 -16.19 5.34
CA TYR A 168 12.41 -15.05 4.71
C TYR A 168 13.14 -15.38 3.39
N GLU A 169 12.86 -16.52 2.77
CA GLU A 169 13.43 -16.96 1.50
C GLU A 169 12.33 -17.28 0.48
N CYS A 170 12.60 -16.98 -0.79
CA CYS A 170 11.67 -17.31 -1.87
C CYS A 170 11.52 -18.84 -1.99
N PRO A 171 10.31 -19.40 -1.84
CA PRO A 171 10.12 -20.83 -1.85
C PRO A 171 10.36 -21.50 -3.22
N LEU A 172 10.56 -20.71 -4.28
CA LEU A 172 10.87 -21.21 -5.61
C LEU A 172 12.37 -21.21 -5.93
N CYS A 173 13.12 -20.19 -5.52
CA CYS A 173 14.51 -20.01 -5.90
C CYS A 173 15.46 -19.78 -4.72
N HIS A 174 14.97 -19.75 -3.49
CA HIS A 174 15.71 -19.56 -2.25
C HIS A 174 16.43 -18.21 -2.12
N ASN A 175 16.15 -17.26 -2.97
CA ASN A 175 16.65 -15.89 -2.79
C ASN A 175 16.01 -15.25 -1.55
N LYS A 176 16.78 -14.44 -0.85
CA LYS A 176 16.26 -13.71 0.32
C LYS A 176 15.14 -12.77 -0.09
N LEU A 177 14.04 -12.81 0.65
CA LEU A 177 12.89 -11.93 0.47
C LEU A 177 13.09 -10.56 1.14
N VAL A 178 13.99 -10.51 2.13
CA VAL A 178 14.41 -9.27 2.78
C VAL A 178 15.93 -9.25 2.82
N GLU A 179 16.52 -8.19 2.32
CA GLU A 179 17.94 -7.94 2.35
C GLU A 179 18.26 -6.77 3.26
N THR A 180 19.45 -6.74 3.84
CA THR A 180 19.93 -5.57 4.57
C THR A 180 20.93 -4.83 3.70
N VAL A 181 20.58 -3.62 3.28
CA VAL A 181 21.46 -2.74 2.49
C VAL A 181 21.74 -1.49 3.32
N LYS A 182 23.02 -1.22 3.60
CA LYS A 182 23.43 -0.06 4.44
C LYS A 182 22.65 -0.01 5.77
N GLU A 183 22.56 -1.14 6.47
CA GLU A 183 21.86 -1.31 7.74
C GLU A 183 20.33 -1.14 7.69
N LYS A 184 19.74 -1.05 6.49
CA LYS A 184 18.29 -0.97 6.30
C LYS A 184 17.76 -2.25 5.69
N PRO A 185 16.59 -2.76 6.18
CA PRO A 185 15.91 -3.86 5.52
C PRO A 185 15.30 -3.38 4.20
N VAL A 186 15.61 -4.08 3.12
CA VAL A 186 15.09 -3.83 1.77
C VAL A 186 14.20 -4.98 1.37
N ARG A 187 12.99 -4.68 0.97
CA ARG A 187 12.02 -5.65 0.44
C ARG A 187 12.47 -6.14 -0.93
N ARG A 188 12.48 -7.47 -1.12
CA ARG A 188 12.80 -8.16 -2.37
C ARG A 188 11.73 -9.19 -2.72
N TYR A 189 10.47 -8.89 -2.39
CA TYR A 189 9.37 -9.81 -2.59
C TYR A 189 8.09 -9.10 -2.99
N GLU A 190 7.21 -9.88 -3.61
CA GLU A 190 5.81 -9.53 -3.84
C GLU A 190 4.90 -10.57 -3.18
N ILE A 191 3.77 -10.13 -2.63
CA ILE A 191 2.72 -11.05 -2.21
C ILE A 191 1.91 -11.42 -3.45
N THR A 192 2.04 -12.67 -3.84
CA THR A 192 1.54 -13.22 -5.09
C THR A 192 0.30 -14.06 -4.85
N GLN A 193 -0.77 -13.83 -5.62
CA GLN A 193 -1.94 -14.71 -5.62
C GLN A 193 -1.57 -16.02 -6.33
N ILE A 194 -1.75 -17.15 -5.64
CA ILE A 194 -1.50 -18.50 -6.18
C ILE A 194 -2.52 -18.84 -7.27
N PHE A 195 -3.79 -18.48 -7.09
CA PHE A 195 -4.77 -18.41 -8.17
C PHE A 195 -4.92 -16.93 -8.55
N PRO A 196 -4.31 -16.47 -9.66
CA PRO A 196 -4.31 -15.06 -10.00
C PRO A 196 -5.70 -14.55 -10.41
N GLU A 197 -5.93 -13.27 -10.15
CA GLU A 197 -7.09 -12.56 -10.68
C GLU A 197 -6.88 -12.12 -12.13
N GLY A 198 -7.98 -11.94 -12.86
CA GLY A 198 -7.93 -11.38 -14.22
C GLY A 198 -7.51 -12.36 -15.31
N LEU A 199 -7.47 -13.64 -15.03
CA LEU A 199 -7.20 -14.69 -16.02
C LEU A 199 -8.30 -14.76 -17.09
N SER A 200 -7.94 -15.21 -18.29
CA SER A 200 -8.93 -15.58 -19.30
C SER A 200 -9.78 -16.76 -18.82
N LYS A 201 -11.02 -16.87 -19.32
CA LYS A 201 -11.92 -17.97 -18.94
C LYS A 201 -11.33 -19.36 -19.18
N ASP A 202 -10.53 -19.52 -20.23
CA ASP A 202 -9.91 -20.79 -20.57
C ASP A 202 -8.78 -21.11 -19.59
N LYS A 203 -7.98 -20.11 -19.22
CA LYS A 203 -6.91 -20.25 -18.22
C LYS A 203 -7.49 -20.51 -16.82
N GLU A 204 -8.58 -19.83 -16.45
CA GLU A 204 -9.29 -20.14 -15.19
C GLU A 204 -9.75 -21.59 -15.11
N LYS A 205 -10.30 -22.13 -16.22
CA LYS A 205 -10.72 -23.53 -16.29
C LYS A 205 -9.54 -24.49 -16.20
N GLU A 206 -8.44 -24.17 -16.89
CA GLU A 206 -7.21 -24.95 -16.85
C GLU A 206 -6.69 -25.09 -15.41
N LEU A 207 -6.54 -23.97 -14.71
CA LEU A 207 -6.05 -23.97 -13.32
C LEU A 207 -7.07 -24.64 -12.38
N ALA A 208 -8.35 -24.32 -12.51
CA ALA A 208 -9.42 -24.89 -11.67
C ALA A 208 -9.60 -26.41 -11.85
N ALA A 209 -9.11 -26.99 -12.94
CA ALA A 209 -9.09 -28.44 -13.14
C ALA A 209 -8.06 -29.14 -12.23
N VAL A 210 -7.01 -28.44 -11.79
CA VAL A 210 -5.97 -28.98 -10.90
C VAL A 210 -6.37 -28.83 -9.44
N TYR A 211 -6.74 -27.59 -9.04
CA TYR A 211 -7.27 -27.25 -7.72
C TYR A 211 -8.44 -26.28 -7.87
N PRO A 212 -9.51 -26.43 -7.06
CA PRO A 212 -10.65 -25.53 -7.13
C PRO A 212 -10.26 -24.05 -6.95
N LYS A 213 -10.89 -23.18 -7.74
CA LYS A 213 -10.73 -21.73 -7.55
C LYS A 213 -11.12 -21.35 -6.13
N PRO A 214 -10.29 -20.60 -5.40
CA PRO A 214 -10.62 -20.08 -4.08
C PRO A 214 -11.87 -19.20 -4.11
N LYS A 215 -12.70 -19.26 -3.07
CA LYS A 215 -13.86 -18.35 -2.94
C LYS A 215 -13.42 -16.90 -2.74
N ASP A 216 -12.34 -16.71 -1.98
CA ASP A 216 -11.69 -15.45 -1.74
C ASP A 216 -10.25 -15.52 -2.26
N LEU A 217 -9.96 -14.74 -3.30
CA LEU A 217 -8.65 -14.70 -3.94
C LEU A 217 -7.60 -14.00 -3.06
N ASP A 218 -8.04 -13.16 -2.13
CA ASP A 218 -7.16 -12.45 -1.20
C ASP A 218 -7.02 -13.17 0.15
N SER A 219 -7.59 -14.38 0.29
CA SER A 219 -7.39 -15.17 1.50
C SER A 219 -5.92 -15.53 1.70
N PRO A 220 -5.43 -15.59 2.96
CA PRO A 220 -4.05 -15.99 3.25
C PRO A 220 -3.64 -17.34 2.63
N ASP A 221 -4.58 -18.25 2.45
CA ASP A 221 -4.34 -19.56 1.82
C ASP A 221 -4.08 -19.46 0.31
N ASN A 222 -4.46 -18.34 -0.33
CA ASN A 222 -4.19 -18.08 -1.73
C ASN A 222 -3.04 -17.10 -1.96
N LEU A 223 -2.39 -16.63 -0.90
CA LEU A 223 -1.30 -15.67 -0.94
C LEU A 223 0.03 -16.33 -0.56
N ILE A 224 1.09 -16.00 -1.29
CA ILE A 224 2.44 -16.49 -1.04
C ILE A 224 3.46 -15.37 -1.29
N ALA A 225 4.51 -15.30 -0.46
CA ALA A 225 5.61 -14.37 -0.68
C ALA A 225 6.61 -15.00 -1.65
N LEU A 226 6.83 -14.36 -2.80
CA LEU A 226 7.83 -14.73 -3.80
C LEU A 226 8.80 -13.57 -4.02
N CYS A 227 10.03 -13.83 -4.45
CA CYS A 227 10.90 -12.74 -4.91
C CYS A 227 10.33 -12.11 -6.19
N ASP A 228 10.66 -10.85 -6.45
CA ASP A 228 10.14 -10.05 -7.56
C ASP A 228 10.23 -10.77 -8.91
N ARG A 229 11.32 -11.50 -9.15
CA ARG A 229 11.52 -12.27 -10.37
C ARG A 229 10.54 -13.43 -10.47
N CYS A 230 10.47 -14.29 -9.44
CA CYS A 230 9.61 -15.47 -9.46
C CYS A 230 8.12 -15.11 -9.50
N SER A 231 7.73 -13.99 -8.85
CA SER A 231 6.38 -13.45 -8.92
C SER A 231 6.02 -13.02 -10.36
N LYS A 232 6.89 -12.23 -10.99
CA LYS A 232 6.67 -11.77 -12.37
C LYS A 232 6.65 -12.93 -13.37
N ASP A 233 7.59 -13.87 -13.25
CA ASP A 233 7.67 -15.04 -14.12
C ASP A 233 6.36 -15.86 -14.04
N TYR A 234 5.87 -16.11 -12.82
CA TYR A 234 4.63 -16.84 -12.59
C TYR A 234 3.39 -16.08 -13.13
N LEU A 235 3.24 -14.81 -12.79
CA LEU A 235 2.06 -14.03 -13.16
C LEU A 235 1.99 -13.72 -14.66
N SER A 236 3.11 -13.81 -15.39
CA SER A 236 3.14 -13.56 -16.83
C SER A 236 2.34 -14.61 -17.63
N ASP A 237 2.46 -15.88 -17.25
CA ASP A 237 1.71 -17.00 -17.85
C ASP A 237 1.63 -18.19 -16.87
N PRO A 238 0.70 -18.17 -15.91
CA PRO A 238 0.56 -19.23 -14.92
C PRO A 238 0.09 -20.53 -15.57
N THR A 239 0.91 -21.58 -15.50
CA THR A 239 0.54 -22.92 -16.01
C THR A 239 -0.14 -23.76 -14.91
N ALA A 240 -0.84 -24.83 -15.32
CA ALA A 240 -1.44 -25.78 -14.39
C ALA A 240 -0.39 -26.43 -13.46
N ASP A 241 0.81 -26.70 -13.98
CA ASP A 241 1.92 -27.29 -13.20
C ASP A 241 2.48 -26.29 -12.19
N ASP A 242 2.68 -25.01 -12.58
CA ASP A 242 3.13 -23.97 -11.66
C ASP A 242 2.11 -23.70 -10.56
N TYR A 243 0.82 -23.64 -10.93
CA TYR A 243 -0.26 -23.48 -9.97
C TYR A 243 -0.26 -24.64 -8.96
N LYS A 244 -0.17 -25.88 -9.43
CA LYS A 244 -0.07 -27.06 -8.57
C LYS A 244 1.12 -26.94 -7.63
N LYS A 245 2.28 -26.66 -8.18
CA LYS A 245 3.54 -26.50 -7.41
C LYS A 245 3.41 -25.46 -6.30
N LEU A 246 2.85 -24.28 -6.60
CA LEU A 246 2.66 -23.22 -5.60
C LEU A 246 1.64 -23.59 -4.52
N ARG A 247 0.56 -24.31 -4.88
CA ARG A 247 -0.42 -24.82 -3.93
C ARG A 247 0.19 -25.84 -2.98
N ASP A 248 0.98 -26.77 -3.51
CA ASP A 248 1.67 -27.78 -2.72
C ASP A 248 2.70 -27.12 -1.76
N ILE A 249 3.49 -26.18 -2.27
CA ILE A 249 4.43 -25.40 -1.44
C ILE A 249 3.68 -24.65 -0.34
N LYS A 250 2.61 -23.91 -0.67
CA LYS A 250 1.83 -23.16 0.32
C LYS A 250 1.30 -24.06 1.43
N THR A 251 0.81 -25.25 1.07
CA THR A 251 0.33 -26.24 2.05
C THR A 251 1.43 -26.65 3.02
N VAL A 252 2.64 -26.89 2.53
CA VAL A 252 3.79 -27.24 3.38
C VAL A 252 4.19 -26.08 4.29
N LEU A 253 4.28 -24.86 3.75
CA LEU A 253 4.65 -23.66 4.50
C LEU A 253 3.67 -23.38 5.64
N SER A 254 2.36 -23.38 5.34
CA SER A 254 1.31 -23.14 6.35
C SER A 254 1.29 -24.20 7.43
N ASN A 255 1.51 -25.47 7.09
CA ASN A 255 1.60 -26.54 8.08
C ASN A 255 2.83 -26.42 8.98
N ASN A 256 3.97 -26.03 8.44
CA ASN A 256 5.19 -25.82 9.21
C ASN A 256 5.04 -24.62 10.17
N ALA A 257 4.46 -23.51 9.71
CA ALA A 257 4.20 -22.34 10.54
C ALA A 257 3.27 -22.67 11.72
N ARG A 258 2.21 -23.45 11.50
CA ARG A 258 1.31 -23.93 12.58
C ARG A 258 2.04 -24.78 13.60
N ARG A 259 2.88 -25.72 13.18
CA ARG A 259 3.66 -26.59 14.09
C ARG A 259 4.64 -25.78 14.94
N THR A 260 5.22 -24.71 14.41
CA THR A 260 6.15 -23.83 15.15
C THR A 260 5.42 -23.05 16.26
N LEU A 261 4.14 -22.70 16.04
CA LEU A 261 3.32 -22.01 17.03
C LEU A 261 2.82 -22.94 18.15
N ASP A 262 2.68 -24.24 17.86
CA ASP A 262 2.20 -25.25 18.81
C ASP A 262 3.32 -25.85 19.70
N LEU A 263 4.58 -25.48 19.47
CA LEU A 263 5.66 -25.92 20.35
C LEU A 263 5.58 -25.20 21.70
N PRO A 264 5.61 -25.94 22.85
CA PRO A 264 5.68 -25.29 24.14
C PRO A 264 6.96 -24.44 24.21
N GLN A 265 6.81 -23.17 24.61
CA GLN A 265 7.95 -22.36 24.94
C GLN A 265 8.63 -23.00 26.15
N GLU A 266 9.86 -23.48 25.97
CA GLU A 266 10.65 -23.97 27.07
C GLU A 266 10.87 -22.88 28.12
N PRO A 267 10.85 -23.23 29.40
CA PRO A 267 10.90 -22.29 30.52
C PRO A 267 12.24 -21.55 30.63
#